data_ed4f55bfe26924f623a26d2685bc0c37
#
_entry.id   ed4f55bfe26924f623a26d2685bc0c37
#
_cell.length_a   1.000
_cell.length_b   1.000
_cell.length_c   1.000
_cell.angle_alpha   90.00
_cell.angle_beta   90.00
_cell.angle_gamma   90.00
#
_symmetry.space_group_name_H-M   'P 1'
#
loop_
_entity.id
_entity.type
_entity.pdbx_description
1 polymer ?
#
loop_
_entity_poly.entity_id
_entity_poly.type
_entity_poly.pdbx_seq_one_letter_code
_entity_poly.pdbx_strand_id
1 'polypeptide(L)'
;MAFNLEGTPLGLLDLQCWARDPKQFGKKHRRRQLPFEQKESVKWLRSLEAVARVQSQCPQTQIVSVGDREADIYELFVWATKQPGRPQLLIRAEHNRRVADEHGYLWEQMAAQPVAGIKPLRVPRRAQRAARTAELEVRFGAVELRAPKTRAKLPDVRLWAVWAREINAPAGVEPVEWMLLTTLAVENFEQACQKLDWYTRRWGIEVFHRTLKSGCQIETRQLGSADRLEACLAIDLVVAWRIFHLTKLGRETPEVPCTVYFEELEWKALVGFIRKDAVAPPQPPSLRDAIRMVASLGGFLGRKGDGEPGTQTIWLGLQRLDDISAAWKICSEILNHTVSSNRTYG
;
A
#
# COMPACT_ATOMS: atom_id res chain seq x y z
N MET A 1 -2.52 2.93 -5.05
CA MET A 1 -2.90 3.18 -3.64
C MET A 1 -1.95 4.22 -3.05
N ALA A 2 -2.47 5.21 -2.36
CA ALA A 2 -1.71 6.23 -1.66
C ALA A 2 -1.51 5.86 -0.19
N PHE A 3 -0.34 6.21 0.34
CA PHE A 3 0.03 6.08 1.74
C PHE A 3 0.62 7.40 2.23
N ASN A 4 0.43 7.72 3.52
CA ASN A 4 1.22 8.75 4.17
C ASN A 4 2.63 8.22 4.51
N LEU A 5 3.47 9.06 5.10
CA LEU A 5 4.85 8.69 5.45
C LEU A 5 4.92 7.61 6.54
N GLU A 6 3.91 7.48 7.39
CA GLU A 6 3.78 6.46 8.43
C GLU A 6 3.33 5.12 7.86
N GLY A 7 2.78 5.11 6.63
CA GLY A 7 2.31 3.91 5.93
C GLY A 7 0.82 3.65 6.12
N THR A 8 0.05 4.67 6.55
CA THR A 8 -1.41 4.62 6.59
C THR A 8 -1.97 4.72 5.18
N PRO A 9 -2.83 3.78 4.74
CA PRO A 9 -3.42 3.81 3.40
C PRO A 9 -4.49 4.91 3.30
N LEU A 10 -4.21 5.95 2.52
CA LEU A 10 -5.10 7.10 2.34
C LEU A 10 -6.24 6.84 1.34
N GLY A 11 -6.05 5.93 0.39
CA GLY A 11 -7.06 5.61 -0.63
C GLY A 11 -6.46 5.05 -1.91
N LEU A 12 -7.34 4.75 -2.86
CA LEU A 12 -7.00 4.30 -4.21
C LEU A 12 -7.00 5.51 -5.15
N LEU A 13 -5.89 5.76 -5.84
CA LEU A 13 -5.78 6.86 -6.81
C LEU A 13 -6.11 6.41 -8.24
N ASP A 14 -5.86 5.14 -8.55
CA ASP A 14 -6.07 4.58 -9.88
C ASP A 14 -6.35 3.08 -9.79
N LEU A 15 -7.18 2.59 -10.67
CA LEU A 15 -7.48 1.19 -10.87
C LEU A 15 -7.53 0.89 -12.35
N GLN A 16 -6.81 -0.12 -12.78
CA GLN A 16 -6.82 -0.60 -14.15
C GLN A 16 -7.26 -2.06 -14.18
N CYS A 17 -8.40 -2.32 -14.80
CA CYS A 17 -8.88 -3.67 -15.09
C CYS A 17 -8.67 -3.97 -16.57
N TRP A 18 -8.15 -5.14 -16.87
CA TRP A 18 -8.07 -5.62 -18.26
C TRP A 18 -8.10 -7.14 -18.30
N ALA A 19 -8.69 -7.68 -19.35
CA ALA A 19 -8.61 -9.09 -19.68
C ALA A 19 -7.55 -9.31 -20.77
N ARG A 20 -6.76 -10.37 -20.65
CA ARG A 20 -5.85 -10.78 -21.72
C ARG A 20 -6.63 -11.43 -22.84
N ASP A 21 -6.41 -11.00 -24.07
CA ASP A 21 -6.95 -11.65 -25.26
C ASP A 21 -6.41 -13.10 -25.32
N PRO A 22 -7.30 -14.12 -25.29
CA PRO A 22 -6.89 -15.52 -25.38
C PRO A 22 -6.04 -15.85 -26.61
N LYS A 23 -6.26 -15.13 -27.74
CA LYS A 23 -5.49 -15.29 -28.98
C LYS A 23 -4.03 -14.84 -28.85
N GLN A 24 -3.70 -14.15 -27.78
CA GLN A 24 -2.36 -13.64 -27.48
C GLN A 24 -1.57 -14.55 -26.50
N PHE A 25 -2.18 -15.60 -25.98
CA PHE A 25 -1.49 -16.55 -25.13
C PHE A 25 -0.33 -17.23 -25.88
N GLY A 26 0.79 -17.43 -25.20
CA GLY A 26 1.98 -18.11 -25.74
C GLY A 26 2.88 -17.27 -26.66
N LYS A 27 2.48 -16.06 -27.09
CA LYS A 27 3.25 -15.23 -28.05
C LYS A 27 4.32 -14.33 -27.38
N LYS A 28 5.06 -14.86 -26.40
CA LYS A 28 6.04 -14.12 -25.58
C LYS A 28 7.13 -13.42 -26.43
N HIS A 29 7.58 -14.06 -27.53
CA HIS A 29 8.64 -13.53 -28.39
C HIS A 29 8.21 -12.28 -29.20
N ARG A 30 6.95 -12.16 -29.59
CA ARG A 30 6.44 -11.00 -30.33
C ARG A 30 6.33 -9.75 -29.46
N ARG A 31 6.14 -9.90 -28.15
CA ARG A 31 5.99 -8.78 -27.19
C ARG A 31 7.25 -7.90 -27.10
N ARG A 32 8.45 -8.46 -27.33
CA ARG A 32 9.69 -7.68 -27.31
C ARG A 32 9.77 -6.66 -28.43
N GLN A 33 9.16 -6.93 -29.57
CA GLN A 33 9.19 -6.09 -30.79
C GLN A 33 8.09 -5.03 -30.82
N LEU A 34 7.07 -5.14 -29.95
CA LEU A 34 5.98 -4.18 -29.92
C LEU A 34 6.46 -2.79 -29.47
N PRO A 35 5.87 -1.71 -30.04
CA PRO A 35 6.00 -0.37 -29.48
C PRO A 35 5.62 -0.33 -28.00
N PHE A 36 6.16 0.64 -27.25
CA PHE A 36 5.90 0.73 -25.80
C PHE A 36 4.41 0.81 -25.48
N GLU A 37 3.66 1.57 -26.26
CA GLU A 37 2.22 1.81 -26.12
C GLU A 37 1.36 0.55 -26.24
N GLN A 38 1.90 -0.50 -26.87
CA GLN A 38 1.24 -1.82 -27.05
C GLN A 38 1.71 -2.87 -26.06
N LYS A 39 2.66 -2.53 -25.17
CA LYS A 39 3.17 -3.43 -24.14
C LYS A 39 2.31 -3.36 -22.88
N GLU A 40 2.19 -4.48 -22.15
CA GLU A 40 1.56 -4.48 -20.83
C GLU A 40 2.23 -3.49 -19.85
N SER A 41 3.50 -3.17 -20.06
CA SER A 41 4.24 -2.19 -19.27
C SER A 41 3.70 -0.76 -19.36
N VAL A 42 2.86 -0.44 -20.35
CA VAL A 42 2.18 0.87 -20.46
C VAL A 42 1.26 1.15 -19.27
N LYS A 43 0.81 0.11 -18.57
CA LYS A 43 0.05 0.24 -17.31
C LYS A 43 0.73 1.17 -16.31
N TRP A 44 2.06 1.09 -16.22
CA TRP A 44 2.85 1.94 -15.31
C TRP A 44 2.80 3.41 -15.70
N LEU A 45 2.87 3.71 -16.99
CA LEU A 45 2.74 5.09 -17.47
C LEU A 45 1.33 5.62 -17.23
N ARG A 46 0.29 4.84 -17.54
CA ARG A 46 -1.11 5.22 -17.27
C ARG A 46 -1.37 5.50 -15.80
N SER A 47 -0.83 4.65 -14.92
CA SER A 47 -0.91 4.88 -13.48
C SER A 47 -0.21 6.18 -13.08
N LEU A 48 0.98 6.47 -13.63
CA LEU A 48 1.71 7.70 -13.35
C LEU A 48 0.96 8.94 -13.86
N GLU A 49 0.30 8.86 -15.02
CA GLU A 49 -0.57 9.92 -15.55
C GLU A 49 -1.80 10.15 -14.68
N ALA A 50 -2.40 9.07 -14.14
CA ALA A 50 -3.51 9.19 -13.19
C ALA A 50 -3.05 9.88 -11.89
N VAL A 51 -1.88 9.51 -11.36
CA VAL A 51 -1.28 10.16 -10.20
C VAL A 51 -0.96 11.63 -10.47
N ALA A 52 -0.55 11.99 -11.70
CA ALA A 52 -0.30 13.38 -12.07
C ALA A 52 -1.56 14.24 -12.05
N ARG A 53 -2.71 13.67 -12.43
CA ARG A 53 -4.01 14.38 -12.29
C ARG A 53 -4.33 14.66 -10.83
N VAL A 54 -4.05 13.73 -9.92
CA VAL A 54 -4.20 13.98 -8.48
C VAL A 54 -3.19 15.02 -7.98
N GLN A 55 -1.92 14.93 -8.41
CA GLN A 55 -0.89 15.91 -8.06
C GLN A 55 -1.30 17.34 -8.41
N SER A 56 -1.95 17.54 -9.55
CA SER A 56 -2.44 18.88 -9.97
C SER A 56 -3.55 19.44 -9.08
N GLN A 57 -4.31 18.56 -8.41
CA GLN A 57 -5.36 18.96 -7.48
C GLN A 57 -4.84 19.26 -6.06
N CYS A 58 -3.65 18.75 -5.73
CA CYS A 58 -3.02 18.97 -4.42
C CYS A 58 -1.57 19.46 -4.58
N PRO A 59 -1.36 20.69 -5.10
CA PRO A 59 -0.03 21.21 -5.41
C PRO A 59 0.87 21.39 -4.19
N GLN A 60 0.30 21.50 -3.00
CA GLN A 60 1.01 21.61 -1.72
C GLN A 60 1.57 20.26 -1.22
N THR A 61 1.13 19.14 -1.81
CA THR A 61 1.55 17.80 -1.42
C THR A 61 2.46 17.22 -2.50
N GLN A 62 3.67 16.82 -2.14
CA GLN A 62 4.54 16.10 -3.07
C GLN A 62 4.14 14.62 -3.11
N ILE A 63 3.74 14.14 -4.29
CA ILE A 63 3.42 12.74 -4.51
C ILE A 63 4.65 12.03 -5.10
N VAL A 64 5.01 10.88 -4.49
CA VAL A 64 6.10 10.02 -4.94
C VAL A 64 5.53 8.68 -5.37
N SER A 65 5.67 8.33 -6.65
CA SER A 65 5.29 7.02 -7.16
C SER A 65 6.42 6.02 -6.89
N VAL A 66 6.11 5.03 -6.03
CA VAL A 66 7.09 4.01 -5.61
C VAL A 66 6.82 2.71 -6.36
N GLY A 67 7.84 2.20 -7.06
CA GLY A 67 7.74 0.99 -7.86
C GLY A 67 8.81 -0.05 -7.54
N ASP A 68 8.49 -1.32 -7.79
CA ASP A 68 9.46 -2.41 -7.76
C ASP A 68 10.20 -2.53 -9.10
N ARG A 69 10.90 -3.66 -9.29
CA ARG A 69 11.67 -3.93 -10.50
C ARG A 69 10.85 -3.93 -11.80
N GLU A 70 9.54 -4.27 -11.73
CA GLU A 70 8.69 -4.21 -12.92
C GLU A 70 8.48 -2.77 -13.43
N ALA A 71 8.58 -1.77 -12.55
CA ALA A 71 8.47 -0.36 -12.87
C ALA A 71 9.78 0.25 -13.38
N ASP A 72 10.90 -0.50 -13.46
CA ASP A 72 12.17 -0.02 -14.01
C ASP A 72 12.10 0.12 -15.53
N ILE A 73 11.31 1.09 -15.99
CA ILE A 73 10.99 1.39 -17.39
C ILE A 73 11.56 2.76 -17.72
N TYR A 74 12.42 2.82 -18.73
CA TYR A 74 13.13 4.05 -19.11
C TYR A 74 12.19 5.21 -19.44
N GLU A 75 11.08 4.92 -20.10
CA GLU A 75 10.07 5.91 -20.50
C GLU A 75 9.39 6.59 -19.31
N LEU A 76 9.28 5.91 -18.16
CA LEU A 76 8.74 6.52 -16.93
C LEU A 76 9.67 7.62 -16.42
N PHE A 77 10.98 7.37 -16.43
CA PHE A 77 11.97 8.38 -16.02
C PHE A 77 11.94 9.58 -16.96
N VAL A 78 11.95 9.33 -18.29
CA VAL A 78 11.83 10.39 -19.29
C VAL A 78 10.55 11.21 -19.08
N TRP A 79 9.43 10.52 -18.84
CA TRP A 79 8.16 11.20 -18.63
C TRP A 79 8.17 12.04 -17.36
N ALA A 80 8.66 11.52 -16.26
CA ALA A 80 8.65 12.21 -14.97
C ALA A 80 9.57 13.45 -14.93
N THR A 81 10.69 13.40 -15.66
CA THR A 81 11.66 14.50 -15.71
C THR A 81 11.36 15.56 -16.76
N LYS A 82 10.40 15.32 -17.67
CA LYS A 82 10.11 16.20 -18.80
C LYS A 82 9.55 17.56 -18.40
N GLN A 83 8.81 17.65 -17.31
CA GLN A 83 8.14 18.89 -16.86
C GLN A 83 8.15 19.00 -15.33
N PRO A 84 8.35 20.21 -14.78
CA PRO A 84 8.16 20.47 -13.36
C PRO A 84 6.72 20.17 -12.90
N GLY A 85 6.56 19.89 -11.61
CA GLY A 85 5.24 19.65 -11.00
C GLY A 85 4.64 18.26 -11.24
N ARG A 86 5.34 17.38 -11.97
CA ARG A 86 4.95 15.97 -12.08
C ARG A 86 5.25 15.18 -10.80
N PRO A 87 4.52 14.07 -10.55
CA PRO A 87 4.85 13.17 -9.47
C PRO A 87 6.28 12.69 -9.56
N GLN A 88 6.92 12.60 -8.41
CA GLN A 88 8.29 12.09 -8.31
C GLN A 88 8.31 10.56 -8.41
N LEU A 89 9.45 10.00 -8.78
CA LEU A 89 9.64 8.56 -8.87
C LEU A 89 10.62 8.07 -7.80
N LEU A 90 10.35 6.85 -7.30
CA LEU A 90 11.27 6.06 -6.51
C LEU A 90 11.14 4.59 -6.94
N ILE A 91 12.03 4.13 -7.79
CA ILE A 91 11.93 2.85 -8.48
C ILE A 91 13.12 1.97 -8.13
N ARG A 92 12.88 0.70 -7.78
CA ARG A 92 13.97 -0.27 -7.64
C ARG A 92 14.46 -0.69 -9.02
N ALA A 93 15.75 -0.49 -9.27
CA ALA A 93 16.38 -0.86 -10.52
C ALA A 93 16.41 -2.37 -10.71
N GLU A 94 16.06 -2.83 -11.90
CA GLU A 94 16.19 -4.19 -12.39
C GLU A 94 17.41 -4.33 -13.32
N HIS A 95 17.68 -3.26 -14.09
CA HIS A 95 18.69 -3.29 -15.16
C HIS A 95 19.94 -2.52 -14.76
N ASN A 96 21.11 -3.12 -14.99
CA ASN A 96 22.38 -2.39 -14.94
C ASN A 96 22.48 -1.49 -16.17
N ARG A 97 21.96 -0.27 -16.04
CA ARG A 97 21.85 0.68 -17.15
C ARG A 97 23.18 1.36 -17.43
N ARG A 98 23.43 1.69 -18.71
CA ARG A 98 24.56 2.53 -19.08
C ARG A 98 24.39 3.92 -18.50
N VAL A 99 25.48 4.47 -18.01
CA VAL A 99 25.58 5.83 -17.47
C VAL A 99 26.53 6.69 -18.30
N ALA A 100 26.47 7.99 -18.15
CA ALA A 100 27.36 8.93 -18.83
C ALA A 100 28.76 9.00 -18.20
N ASP A 101 28.90 8.44 -17.03
CA ASP A 101 30.11 8.37 -16.23
C ASP A 101 31.16 7.40 -16.84
N GLU A 102 32.45 7.57 -16.47
CA GLU A 102 33.58 6.73 -16.92
C GLU A 102 33.43 5.25 -16.52
N HIS A 103 32.67 4.96 -15.45
CA HIS A 103 32.37 3.59 -15.00
C HIS A 103 31.44 2.82 -15.97
N GLY A 104 30.78 3.52 -16.88
CA GLY A 104 30.00 2.94 -17.98
C GLY A 104 28.63 2.39 -17.58
N TYR A 105 28.44 1.86 -16.37
CA TYR A 105 27.19 1.27 -15.89
C TYR A 105 26.86 1.66 -14.46
N LEU A 106 25.57 1.59 -14.11
CA LEU A 106 24.99 2.08 -12.87
C LEU A 106 25.59 1.43 -11.61
N TRP A 107 25.70 0.09 -11.58
CA TRP A 107 26.24 -0.61 -10.41
C TRP A 107 27.70 -0.28 -10.17
N GLU A 108 28.49 -0.19 -11.22
CA GLU A 108 29.90 0.16 -11.16
C GLU A 108 30.12 1.60 -10.68
N GLN A 109 29.34 2.55 -11.22
CA GLN A 109 29.37 3.93 -10.75
C GLN A 109 28.99 4.04 -9.25
N MET A 110 27.95 3.30 -8.82
CA MET A 110 27.53 3.32 -7.43
C MET A 110 28.48 2.58 -6.50
N ALA A 111 29.18 1.54 -6.98
CA ALA A 111 30.22 0.87 -6.21
C ALA A 111 31.44 1.77 -5.93
N ALA A 112 31.73 2.69 -6.83
CA ALA A 112 32.80 3.69 -6.66
C ALA A 112 32.43 4.82 -5.71
N GLN A 113 31.14 5.03 -5.38
CA GLN A 113 30.72 6.04 -4.40
C GLN A 113 31.20 5.65 -2.99
N PRO A 114 31.59 6.62 -2.15
CA PRO A 114 31.93 6.35 -0.76
C PRO A 114 30.71 5.80 0.01
N VAL A 115 30.98 4.97 1.01
CA VAL A 115 29.95 4.57 1.99
C VAL A 115 29.56 5.78 2.81
N ALA A 116 28.30 6.16 2.74
CA ALA A 116 27.78 7.32 3.47
C ALA A 116 27.40 6.99 4.91
N GLY A 117 27.09 5.72 5.19
CA GLY A 117 26.76 5.26 6.53
C GLY A 117 26.08 3.90 6.52
N ILE A 118 25.70 3.43 7.72
CA ILE A 118 25.02 2.17 7.96
C ILE A 118 23.59 2.45 8.42
N LYS A 119 22.59 1.87 7.75
CA LYS A 119 21.18 1.96 8.12
C LYS A 119 20.68 0.61 8.65
N PRO A 120 20.17 0.54 9.89
CA PRO A 120 19.49 -0.66 10.37
C PRO A 120 18.13 -0.80 9.67
N LEU A 121 17.81 -2.01 9.23
CA LEU A 121 16.53 -2.38 8.63
C LEU A 121 15.93 -3.56 9.36
N ARG A 122 14.71 -3.40 9.89
CA ARG A 122 13.97 -4.52 10.46
C ARG A 122 13.40 -5.41 9.35
N VAL A 123 13.91 -6.63 9.24
CA VAL A 123 13.39 -7.67 8.35
C VAL A 123 12.36 -8.50 9.14
N PRO A 124 11.08 -8.49 8.75
CA PRO A 124 10.05 -9.22 9.48
C PRO A 124 10.23 -10.74 9.34
N ARG A 125 9.62 -11.46 10.28
CA ARG A 125 9.55 -12.94 10.21
C ARG A 125 8.85 -13.37 8.91
N ARG A 126 9.44 -14.34 8.21
CA ARG A 126 8.88 -14.92 6.99
C ARG A 126 9.01 -16.44 7.01
N ALA A 127 7.87 -17.14 6.99
CA ALA A 127 7.83 -18.61 7.04
C ALA A 127 8.76 -19.19 8.15
N GLN A 128 9.82 -19.88 7.75
CA GLN A 128 10.78 -20.50 8.67
C GLN A 128 11.93 -19.58 9.12
N ARG A 129 11.94 -18.31 8.66
CA ARG A 129 13.00 -17.35 8.98
C ARG A 129 12.53 -16.43 10.12
N ALA A 130 13.30 -16.36 11.20
CA ALA A 130 13.05 -15.43 12.31
C ALA A 130 13.16 -13.96 11.86
N ALA A 131 12.46 -13.06 12.56
CA ALA A 131 12.67 -11.63 12.37
C ALA A 131 14.12 -11.26 12.76
N ARG A 132 14.75 -10.34 12.02
CA ARG A 132 16.11 -9.87 12.28
C ARG A 132 16.25 -8.40 11.95
N THR A 133 17.30 -7.80 12.43
CA THR A 133 17.76 -6.49 11.98
C THR A 133 18.92 -6.69 11.02
N ALA A 134 18.77 -6.22 9.78
CA ALA A 134 19.81 -6.18 8.78
C ALA A 134 20.54 -4.83 8.86
N GLU A 135 21.86 -4.82 8.73
CA GLU A 135 22.66 -3.61 8.63
C GLU A 135 22.93 -3.35 7.14
N LEU A 136 22.45 -2.22 6.64
CA LEU A 136 22.61 -1.84 5.25
C LEU A 136 23.70 -0.78 5.10
N GLU A 137 24.76 -1.10 4.40
CA GLU A 137 25.71 -0.13 3.88
C GLU A 137 25.01 0.70 2.80
N VAL A 138 25.01 2.03 2.94
CA VAL A 138 24.31 2.94 2.05
C VAL A 138 25.29 3.81 1.28
N ARG A 139 25.10 3.87 -0.04
CA ARG A 139 25.77 4.77 -0.98
C ARG A 139 24.72 5.53 -1.76
N PHE A 140 25.04 6.76 -2.16
CA PHE A 140 24.14 7.55 -3.01
C PHE A 140 24.95 8.49 -3.91
N GLY A 141 24.30 8.94 -5.00
CA GLY A 141 24.92 9.90 -5.90
C GLY A 141 24.03 10.25 -7.08
N ALA A 142 24.35 11.34 -7.75
CA ALA A 142 23.72 11.69 -9.02
C ALA A 142 24.19 10.74 -10.12
N VAL A 143 23.27 10.34 -10.99
CA VAL A 143 23.53 9.46 -12.12
C VAL A 143 22.86 10.01 -13.37
N GLU A 144 23.53 9.92 -14.50
CA GLU A 144 22.96 10.26 -15.80
C GLU A 144 22.82 8.98 -16.64
N LEU A 145 21.59 8.49 -16.73
CA LEU A 145 21.29 7.28 -17.46
C LEU A 145 21.28 7.54 -18.95
N ARG A 146 22.04 6.77 -19.72
CA ARG A 146 22.04 6.79 -21.19
C ARG A 146 20.81 6.10 -21.73
N ALA A 147 20.23 6.67 -22.80
CA ALA A 147 19.14 6.04 -23.52
C ALA A 147 19.49 4.61 -23.96
N PRO A 148 18.55 3.66 -23.86
CA PRO A 148 18.79 2.29 -24.34
C PRO A 148 19.10 2.31 -25.85
N LYS A 149 20.06 1.48 -26.30
CA LYS A 149 20.45 1.39 -27.71
C LYS A 149 19.25 1.17 -28.65
N THR A 150 18.26 0.38 -28.19
CA THR A 150 17.03 0.11 -28.94
C THR A 150 16.05 1.29 -28.98
N ARG A 151 16.35 2.35 -28.24
CA ARG A 151 15.52 3.57 -28.10
C ARG A 151 16.38 4.83 -28.07
N ALA A 152 17.36 4.89 -28.95
CA ALA A 152 18.34 5.96 -29.05
C ALA A 152 17.74 7.36 -29.34
N LYS A 153 16.45 7.43 -29.68
CA LYS A 153 15.71 8.70 -29.86
C LYS A 153 15.25 9.33 -28.54
N LEU A 154 15.28 8.58 -27.44
CA LEU A 154 14.96 9.11 -26.12
C LEU A 154 16.14 9.93 -25.59
N PRO A 155 15.89 10.99 -24.81
CA PRO A 155 16.95 11.75 -24.16
C PRO A 155 17.61 10.93 -23.06
N ASP A 156 18.85 11.24 -22.74
CA ASP A 156 19.49 10.81 -21.50
C ASP A 156 18.74 11.43 -20.29
N VAL A 157 18.76 10.77 -19.15
CA VAL A 157 17.96 11.19 -18.00
C VAL A 157 18.85 11.32 -16.76
N ARG A 158 18.86 12.49 -16.14
CA ARG A 158 19.53 12.74 -14.89
C ARG A 158 18.63 12.38 -13.72
N LEU A 159 19.13 11.51 -12.84
CA LEU A 159 18.45 10.99 -11.65
C LEU A 159 19.42 10.96 -10.47
N TRP A 160 18.90 10.52 -9.34
CA TRP A 160 19.68 10.14 -8.17
C TRP A 160 19.54 8.63 -7.94
N ALA A 161 20.62 8.02 -7.50
CA ALA A 161 20.65 6.61 -7.12
C ALA A 161 20.95 6.48 -5.63
N VAL A 162 20.30 5.52 -4.98
CA VAL A 162 20.58 5.09 -3.61
C VAL A 162 20.79 3.58 -3.63
N TRP A 163 21.98 3.16 -3.26
CA TRP A 163 22.32 1.75 -3.17
C TRP A 163 22.49 1.33 -1.72
N ALA A 164 21.63 0.42 -1.27
CA ALA A 164 21.66 -0.15 0.07
C ALA A 164 21.93 -1.65 -0.05
N ARG A 165 22.97 -2.13 0.61
CA ARG A 165 23.38 -3.54 0.60
C ARG A 165 23.65 -4.02 2.01
N GLU A 166 23.05 -5.16 2.37
CA GLU A 166 23.25 -5.78 3.67
C GLU A 166 24.69 -6.29 3.81
N ILE A 167 25.32 -5.89 4.90
CA ILE A 167 26.59 -6.43 5.37
C ILE A 167 26.29 -7.48 6.45
N ASN A 168 27.12 -8.53 6.51
CA ASN A 168 26.99 -9.59 7.51
C ASN A 168 25.64 -10.34 7.49
N ALA A 169 25.09 -10.61 6.29
CA ALA A 169 23.92 -11.46 6.14
C ALA A 169 24.21 -12.86 6.73
N PRO A 170 23.23 -13.48 7.44
CA PRO A 170 23.39 -14.81 7.97
C PRO A 170 23.70 -15.87 6.88
N ALA A 171 24.49 -16.87 7.20
CA ALA A 171 24.83 -17.93 6.25
C ALA A 171 23.55 -18.58 5.65
N GLY A 172 23.56 -18.76 4.33
CA GLY A 172 22.42 -19.33 3.59
C GLY A 172 21.21 -18.40 3.43
N VAL A 173 21.34 -17.11 3.81
CA VAL A 173 20.32 -16.09 3.60
C VAL A 173 20.78 -15.12 2.52
N GLU A 174 19.95 -14.93 1.50
CA GLU A 174 20.19 -13.90 0.49
C GLU A 174 20.22 -12.52 1.16
N PRO A 175 21.28 -11.73 1.00
CA PRO A 175 21.36 -10.39 1.58
C PRO A 175 20.30 -9.46 0.99
N VAL A 176 19.84 -8.52 1.80
CA VAL A 176 19.00 -7.43 1.31
C VAL A 176 19.85 -6.51 0.44
N GLU A 177 19.43 -6.31 -0.80
CA GLU A 177 20.09 -5.40 -1.72
C GLU A 177 19.06 -4.62 -2.53
N TRP A 178 19.14 -3.29 -2.45
CA TRP A 178 18.27 -2.37 -3.17
C TRP A 178 19.10 -1.29 -3.89
N MET A 179 18.99 -1.28 -5.21
CA MET A 179 19.39 -0.14 -6.02
C MET A 179 18.14 0.64 -6.37
N LEU A 180 17.99 1.85 -5.80
CA LEU A 180 16.84 2.72 -6.01
C LEU A 180 17.24 3.88 -6.92
N LEU A 181 16.40 4.15 -7.94
CA LEU A 181 16.50 5.32 -8.80
C LEU A 181 15.36 6.28 -8.45
N THR A 182 15.69 7.57 -8.32
CA THR A 182 14.70 8.58 -7.96
C THR A 182 14.93 9.89 -8.69
N THR A 183 13.83 10.61 -8.97
CA THR A 183 13.85 11.97 -9.52
C THR A 183 14.11 13.03 -8.44
N LEU A 184 14.05 12.65 -7.17
CA LEU A 184 14.31 13.53 -6.03
C LEU A 184 15.81 13.62 -5.74
N ALA A 185 16.29 14.82 -5.40
CA ALA A 185 17.66 15.02 -4.95
C ALA A 185 17.96 14.19 -3.68
N VAL A 186 19.19 13.65 -3.62
CA VAL A 186 19.71 12.91 -2.47
C VAL A 186 21.13 13.41 -2.20
N GLU A 187 21.24 14.39 -1.32
CA GLU A 187 22.49 15.14 -1.11
C GLU A 187 23.22 14.72 0.17
N ASN A 188 22.54 13.96 1.04
CA ASN A 188 23.11 13.52 2.31
C ASN A 188 22.55 12.13 2.71
N PHE A 189 23.18 11.54 3.73
CA PHE A 189 22.82 10.22 4.24
C PHE A 189 21.38 10.14 4.76
N GLU A 190 20.88 11.20 5.42
CA GLU A 190 19.52 11.24 5.94
C GLU A 190 18.48 11.17 4.82
N GLN A 191 18.68 11.92 3.75
CA GLN A 191 17.81 11.86 2.57
C GLN A 191 17.87 10.49 1.87
N ALA A 192 19.03 9.84 1.83
CA ALA A 192 19.15 8.47 1.33
C ALA A 192 18.35 7.49 2.20
N CYS A 193 18.48 7.57 3.53
CA CYS A 193 17.71 6.78 4.48
C CYS A 193 16.21 7.01 4.32
N GLN A 194 15.76 8.23 4.10
CA GLN A 194 14.37 8.56 3.84
C GLN A 194 13.83 7.84 2.59
N LYS A 195 14.60 7.79 1.50
CA LYS A 195 14.17 7.07 0.29
C LYS A 195 14.06 5.57 0.54
N LEU A 196 14.96 5.00 1.33
CA LEU A 196 14.88 3.61 1.75
C LEU A 196 13.63 3.35 2.60
N ASP A 197 13.30 4.24 3.54
CA ASP A 197 12.09 4.14 4.36
C ASP A 197 10.82 4.23 3.49
N TRP A 198 10.76 5.15 2.55
CA TRP A 198 9.64 5.23 1.61
C TRP A 198 9.50 3.96 0.75
N TYR A 199 10.62 3.40 0.30
CA TYR A 199 10.59 2.15 -0.45
C TYR A 199 10.03 0.99 0.38
N THR A 200 10.29 0.94 1.69
CA THR A 200 9.69 -0.09 2.56
C THR A 200 8.16 -0.01 2.61
N ARG A 201 7.57 1.20 2.45
CA ARG A 201 6.11 1.40 2.47
C ARG A 201 5.43 0.74 1.27
N ARG A 202 6.14 0.50 0.17
CA ARG A 202 5.64 -0.24 -0.99
C ARG A 202 5.00 -1.58 -0.60
N TRP A 203 5.54 -2.23 0.43
CA TRP A 203 4.98 -3.49 0.94
C TRP A 203 3.50 -3.39 1.37
N GLY A 204 3.01 -2.21 1.68
CA GLY A 204 1.60 -1.96 2.01
C GLY A 204 0.64 -2.41 0.91
N ILE A 205 1.03 -2.34 -0.37
CA ILE A 205 0.19 -2.83 -1.47
C ILE A 205 0.00 -4.35 -1.45
N GLU A 206 0.99 -5.11 -0.99
CA GLU A 206 0.88 -6.57 -0.87
C GLU A 206 -0.03 -6.97 0.30
N VAL A 207 -0.04 -6.18 1.38
CA VAL A 207 -1.00 -6.35 2.48
C VAL A 207 -2.41 -6.08 2.00
N PHE A 208 -2.62 -5.01 1.21
CA PHE A 208 -3.90 -4.70 0.60
C PHE A 208 -4.37 -5.81 -0.34
N HIS A 209 -3.52 -6.30 -1.24
CA HIS A 209 -3.86 -7.41 -2.13
C HIS A 209 -4.22 -8.68 -1.36
N ARG A 210 -3.53 -8.97 -0.26
CA ARG A 210 -3.87 -10.09 0.60
C ARG A 210 -5.25 -9.91 1.25
N THR A 211 -5.57 -8.72 1.75
CA THR A 211 -6.89 -8.41 2.29
C THR A 211 -7.98 -8.60 1.24
N LEU A 212 -7.73 -8.13 0.02
CA LEU A 212 -8.65 -8.28 -1.11
C LEU A 212 -8.86 -9.75 -1.50
N LYS A 213 -7.78 -10.54 -1.59
CA LYS A 213 -7.85 -11.96 -1.96
C LYS A 213 -8.43 -12.85 -0.87
N SER A 214 -7.94 -12.71 0.36
CA SER A 214 -8.30 -13.59 1.48
C SER A 214 -9.57 -13.13 2.21
N GLY A 215 -9.82 -11.81 2.29
CA GLY A 215 -11.01 -11.22 2.89
C GLY A 215 -12.17 -11.24 1.90
N CYS A 216 -12.07 -10.49 0.82
CA CYS A 216 -13.15 -10.36 -0.17
C CYS A 216 -13.29 -11.56 -1.10
N GLN A 217 -12.35 -12.52 -1.08
CA GLN A 217 -12.36 -13.75 -1.87
C GLN A 217 -12.58 -13.52 -3.38
N ILE A 218 -11.98 -12.46 -3.92
CA ILE A 218 -12.19 -12.03 -5.31
C ILE A 218 -11.83 -13.10 -6.36
N GLU A 219 -10.90 -14.00 -6.04
CA GLU A 219 -10.45 -15.06 -6.95
C GLU A 219 -11.47 -16.21 -7.11
N THR A 220 -12.43 -16.33 -6.18
CA THR A 220 -13.49 -17.35 -6.21
C THR A 220 -14.77 -16.88 -6.88
N ARG A 221 -14.88 -15.59 -7.22
CA ARG A 221 -16.07 -15.01 -7.80
C ARG A 221 -16.28 -15.48 -9.23
N GLN A 222 -17.47 -16.04 -9.49
CA GLN A 222 -17.89 -16.49 -10.82
C GLN A 222 -19.05 -15.61 -11.28
N LEU A 223 -18.73 -14.52 -11.96
CA LEU A 223 -19.72 -13.60 -12.52
C LEU A 223 -19.76 -13.73 -14.03
N GLY A 224 -20.96 -13.70 -14.60
CA GLY A 224 -21.21 -14.02 -16.00
C GLY A 224 -20.67 -13.02 -17.03
N SER A 225 -20.12 -11.85 -16.61
CA SER A 225 -19.51 -10.88 -17.51
C SER A 225 -18.37 -10.10 -16.84
N ALA A 226 -17.46 -9.54 -17.64
CA ALA A 226 -16.37 -8.70 -17.17
C ALA A 226 -16.89 -7.45 -16.44
N ASP A 227 -17.93 -6.81 -16.98
CA ASP A 227 -18.51 -5.59 -16.39
C ASP A 227 -19.07 -5.84 -14.98
N ARG A 228 -19.73 -6.98 -14.77
CA ARG A 228 -20.21 -7.37 -13.43
C ARG A 228 -19.07 -7.65 -12.48
N LEU A 229 -17.99 -8.26 -12.98
CA LEU A 229 -16.80 -8.51 -12.19
C LEU A 229 -16.11 -7.20 -11.80
N GLU A 230 -15.99 -6.23 -12.73
CA GLU A 230 -15.42 -4.92 -12.46
C GLU A 230 -16.23 -4.13 -11.42
N ALA A 231 -17.56 -4.12 -11.55
CA ALA A 231 -18.44 -3.46 -10.57
C ALA A 231 -18.28 -4.09 -9.16
N CYS A 232 -18.23 -5.43 -9.09
CA CYS A 232 -18.00 -6.13 -7.84
C CYS A 232 -16.61 -5.82 -7.25
N LEU A 233 -15.57 -5.82 -8.09
CA LEU A 233 -14.21 -5.48 -7.67
C LEU A 233 -14.12 -4.05 -7.15
N ALA A 234 -14.84 -3.11 -7.73
CA ALA A 234 -14.85 -1.72 -7.26
C ALA A 234 -15.34 -1.63 -5.80
N ILE A 235 -16.40 -2.38 -5.46
CA ILE A 235 -16.91 -2.45 -4.08
C ILE A 235 -15.88 -3.14 -3.17
N ASP A 236 -15.37 -4.30 -3.58
CA ASP A 236 -14.39 -5.07 -2.80
C ASP A 236 -13.11 -4.28 -2.51
N LEU A 237 -12.67 -3.44 -3.44
CA LEU A 237 -11.51 -2.57 -3.27
C LEU A 237 -11.71 -1.52 -2.18
N VAL A 238 -12.90 -0.91 -2.11
CA VAL A 238 -13.25 0.05 -1.05
C VAL A 238 -13.30 -0.66 0.30
N VAL A 239 -13.95 -1.82 0.35
CA VAL A 239 -14.02 -2.63 1.58
C VAL A 239 -12.65 -3.05 2.06
N ALA A 240 -11.80 -3.60 1.18
CA ALA A 240 -10.44 -4.00 1.52
C ALA A 240 -9.59 -2.82 2.00
N TRP A 241 -9.77 -1.63 1.38
CA TRP A 241 -9.12 -0.41 1.84
C TRP A 241 -9.59 -0.02 3.25
N ARG A 242 -10.89 0.01 3.53
CA ARG A 242 -11.44 0.33 4.87
C ARG A 242 -10.85 -0.57 5.94
N ILE A 243 -10.81 -1.88 5.70
CA ILE A 243 -10.24 -2.86 6.64
C ILE A 243 -8.76 -2.60 6.89
N PHE A 244 -8.00 -2.37 5.81
CA PHE A 244 -6.57 -2.11 5.92
C PHE A 244 -6.30 -0.78 6.63
N HIS A 245 -7.06 0.27 6.30
CA HIS A 245 -6.99 1.57 6.95
C HIS A 245 -7.28 1.45 8.45
N LEU A 246 -8.38 0.80 8.84
CA LEU A 246 -8.75 0.58 10.24
C LEU A 246 -7.68 -0.21 11.00
N THR A 247 -7.14 -1.27 10.39
CA THR A 247 -6.06 -2.07 10.99
C THR A 247 -4.81 -1.23 11.26
N LYS A 248 -4.49 -0.28 10.38
CA LYS A 248 -3.34 0.61 10.53
C LYS A 248 -3.60 1.70 11.56
N LEU A 249 -4.74 2.37 11.45
CA LEU A 249 -5.13 3.46 12.33
C LEU A 249 -5.18 3.00 13.80
N GLY A 250 -5.72 1.81 14.07
CA GLY A 250 -5.75 1.24 15.42
C GLY A 250 -4.37 0.92 16.03
N ARG A 251 -3.32 0.87 15.20
CA ARG A 251 -1.92 0.69 15.66
C ARG A 251 -1.19 2.01 15.82
N GLU A 252 -1.54 3.01 15.02
CA GLU A 252 -0.88 4.32 15.00
C GLU A 252 -1.49 5.29 16.02
N THR A 253 -2.82 5.24 16.18
CA THR A 253 -3.57 6.11 17.10
C THR A 253 -4.55 5.31 17.95
N PRO A 254 -4.06 4.36 18.78
CA PRO A 254 -4.91 3.41 19.51
C PRO A 254 -5.86 4.06 20.53
N GLU A 255 -5.45 5.18 21.12
CA GLU A 255 -6.14 5.82 22.25
C GLU A 255 -7.17 6.87 21.83
N VAL A 256 -7.27 7.20 20.52
CA VAL A 256 -8.32 8.14 20.08
C VAL A 256 -9.70 7.53 20.23
N PRO A 257 -10.77 8.34 20.44
CA PRO A 257 -12.12 7.83 20.49
C PRO A 257 -12.48 7.08 19.20
N CYS A 258 -13.21 5.99 19.31
CA CYS A 258 -13.56 5.17 18.14
C CYS A 258 -14.49 5.90 17.14
N THR A 259 -15.08 7.02 17.54
CA THR A 259 -15.91 7.90 16.68
C THR A 259 -15.16 8.52 15.51
N VAL A 260 -13.83 8.46 15.48
CA VAL A 260 -13.02 8.82 14.29
C VAL A 260 -13.24 7.86 13.12
N TYR A 261 -13.86 6.71 13.36
CA TYR A 261 -14.08 5.69 12.35
C TYR A 261 -15.50 5.10 12.37
N PHE A 262 -16.05 4.83 13.57
CA PHE A 262 -17.36 4.22 13.75
C PHE A 262 -18.43 5.30 13.99
N GLU A 263 -19.56 5.13 13.35
CA GLU A 263 -20.75 5.95 13.61
C GLU A 263 -21.31 5.68 15.02
N GLU A 264 -22.09 6.61 15.53
CA GLU A 264 -22.65 6.52 16.88
C GLU A 264 -23.47 5.24 17.09
N LEU A 265 -24.29 4.89 16.09
CA LEU A 265 -25.08 3.66 16.11
C LEU A 265 -24.20 2.41 16.14
N GLU A 266 -23.14 2.38 15.32
CA GLU A 266 -22.25 1.22 15.17
C GLU A 266 -21.52 0.92 16.49
N TRP A 267 -20.87 1.93 17.09
CA TRP A 267 -20.12 1.66 18.32
C TRP A 267 -21.01 1.39 19.52
N LYS A 268 -22.21 2.01 19.60
CA LYS A 268 -23.20 1.72 20.67
C LYS A 268 -23.70 0.28 20.54
N ALA A 269 -24.07 -0.15 19.35
CA ALA A 269 -24.51 -1.50 19.09
C ALA A 269 -23.39 -2.53 19.40
N LEU A 270 -22.14 -2.23 19.00
CA LEU A 270 -20.99 -3.06 19.29
C LEU A 270 -20.80 -3.27 20.79
N VAL A 271 -20.74 -2.18 21.55
CA VAL A 271 -20.50 -2.24 23.00
C VAL A 271 -21.66 -2.93 23.70
N GLY A 272 -22.91 -2.59 23.35
CA GLY A 272 -24.09 -3.22 23.91
C GLY A 272 -24.09 -4.74 23.68
N PHE A 273 -23.82 -5.18 22.47
CA PHE A 273 -23.77 -6.59 22.12
C PHE A 273 -22.67 -7.35 22.89
N ILE A 274 -21.44 -6.81 22.93
CA ILE A 274 -20.30 -7.44 23.62
C ILE A 274 -20.51 -7.52 25.12
N ARG A 275 -21.05 -6.45 25.73
CA ARG A 275 -21.31 -6.38 27.17
C ARG A 275 -22.64 -7.03 27.58
N LYS A 276 -23.45 -7.41 26.61
CA LYS A 276 -24.82 -7.92 26.83
C LYS A 276 -25.68 -6.92 27.64
N ASP A 277 -25.55 -5.66 27.32
CA ASP A 277 -26.25 -4.55 27.96
C ASP A 277 -27.03 -3.75 26.89
N ALA A 278 -28.29 -3.54 27.14
CA ALA A 278 -29.15 -2.74 26.25
C ALA A 278 -28.81 -1.24 26.28
N VAL A 279 -28.06 -0.80 27.29
CA VAL A 279 -27.67 0.60 27.46
C VAL A 279 -26.18 0.75 27.12
N ALA A 280 -25.89 1.45 26.04
CA ALA A 280 -24.52 1.79 25.70
C ALA A 280 -23.94 2.81 26.69
N PRO A 281 -22.61 2.75 26.98
CA PRO A 281 -21.98 3.74 27.84
C PRO A 281 -22.07 5.15 27.24
N PRO A 282 -22.06 6.20 28.09
CA PRO A 282 -22.16 7.58 27.62
C PRO A 282 -20.94 8.04 26.81
N GLN A 283 -19.80 7.38 26.98
CA GLN A 283 -18.56 7.72 26.30
C GLN A 283 -18.13 6.58 25.34
N PRO A 284 -17.67 6.92 24.12
CA PRO A 284 -17.18 5.93 23.18
C PRO A 284 -15.90 5.28 23.71
N PRO A 285 -15.64 3.98 23.44
CA PRO A 285 -14.40 3.34 23.75
C PRO A 285 -13.25 3.91 22.90
N SER A 286 -12.01 3.56 23.28
CA SER A 286 -10.84 3.83 22.43
C SER A 286 -10.97 3.10 21.09
N LEU A 287 -10.30 3.61 20.06
CA LEU A 287 -10.28 2.98 18.74
C LEU A 287 -9.71 1.57 18.82
N ARG A 288 -8.67 1.36 19.62
CA ARG A 288 -8.09 0.04 19.88
C ARG A 288 -9.10 -0.93 20.47
N ASP A 289 -9.83 -0.51 21.49
CA ASP A 289 -10.81 -1.37 22.16
C ASP A 289 -11.96 -1.70 21.22
N ALA A 290 -12.46 -0.73 20.44
CA ALA A 290 -13.48 -0.95 19.43
C ALA A 290 -13.00 -1.98 18.38
N ILE A 291 -11.78 -1.84 17.85
CA ILE A 291 -11.20 -2.78 16.89
C ILE A 291 -11.09 -4.19 17.48
N ARG A 292 -10.67 -4.32 18.73
CA ARG A 292 -10.59 -5.63 19.40
C ARG A 292 -11.97 -6.23 19.61
N MET A 293 -12.98 -5.43 19.97
CA MET A 293 -14.37 -5.87 20.05
C MET A 293 -14.90 -6.33 18.69
N VAL A 294 -14.67 -5.57 17.62
CA VAL A 294 -15.02 -5.99 16.25
C VAL A 294 -14.32 -7.30 15.90
N ALA A 295 -13.02 -7.40 16.14
CA ALA A 295 -12.26 -8.60 15.84
C ALA A 295 -12.75 -9.82 16.65
N SER A 296 -13.22 -9.63 17.89
CA SER A 296 -13.79 -10.73 18.68
C SER A 296 -15.08 -11.27 18.05
N LEU A 297 -15.91 -10.43 17.44
CA LEU A 297 -17.03 -10.88 16.60
C LEU A 297 -16.55 -11.76 15.44
N GLY A 298 -15.34 -11.48 14.90
CA GLY A 298 -14.72 -12.25 13.83
C GLY A 298 -13.89 -13.46 14.29
N GLY A 299 -13.93 -13.80 15.59
CA GLY A 299 -13.24 -14.96 16.14
C GLY A 299 -11.85 -14.68 16.72
N PHE A 300 -11.45 -13.42 16.88
CA PHE A 300 -10.22 -13.06 17.59
C PHE A 300 -10.38 -13.29 19.08
N LEU A 301 -9.49 -14.08 19.69
CA LEU A 301 -9.59 -14.47 21.10
C LEU A 301 -8.90 -13.49 22.05
N GLY A 302 -7.96 -12.69 21.57
CA GLY A 302 -7.24 -11.69 22.34
C GLY A 302 -6.42 -12.25 23.52
N ARG A 303 -5.87 -13.46 23.38
CA ARG A 303 -5.05 -14.11 24.40
C ARG A 303 -3.71 -13.40 24.58
N LYS A 304 -3.05 -13.62 25.73
CA LYS A 304 -1.70 -13.15 25.95
C LYS A 304 -0.77 -13.75 24.87
N GLY A 305 -0.25 -12.90 23.97
CA GLY A 305 0.61 -13.33 22.87
C GLY A 305 -0.04 -13.31 21.49
N ASP A 306 -1.35 -13.15 21.36
CA ASP A 306 -2.05 -13.06 20.06
C ASP A 306 -1.70 -11.75 19.31
N GLY A 307 -1.17 -10.74 20.00
CA GLY A 307 -0.88 -9.43 19.43
C GLY A 307 -2.14 -8.64 19.08
N GLU A 308 -2.03 -7.79 18.06
CA GLU A 308 -3.18 -7.04 17.53
C GLU A 308 -3.90 -7.85 16.44
N PRO A 309 -5.24 -7.71 16.33
CA PRO A 309 -6.03 -8.47 15.37
C PRO A 309 -5.61 -8.25 13.93
N GLY A 310 -5.69 -9.31 13.13
CA GLY A 310 -5.40 -9.28 11.71
C GLY A 310 -6.60 -8.83 10.87
N THR A 311 -6.34 -8.51 9.58
CA THR A 311 -7.36 -8.04 8.64
C THR A 311 -8.53 -9.02 8.46
N GLN A 312 -8.28 -10.32 8.54
CA GLN A 312 -9.32 -11.35 8.35
C GLN A 312 -10.35 -11.35 9.50
N THR A 313 -9.90 -11.30 10.74
CA THR A 313 -10.81 -11.25 11.89
C THR A 313 -11.57 -9.93 11.98
N ILE A 314 -10.93 -8.82 11.60
CA ILE A 314 -11.59 -7.52 11.49
C ILE A 314 -12.66 -7.54 10.40
N TRP A 315 -12.37 -8.12 9.23
CA TRP A 315 -13.34 -8.26 8.14
C TRP A 315 -14.61 -9.01 8.59
N LEU A 316 -14.43 -10.22 9.13
CA LEU A 316 -15.56 -11.04 9.62
C LEU A 316 -16.33 -10.33 10.73
N GLY A 317 -15.62 -9.59 11.58
CA GLY A 317 -16.23 -8.82 12.66
C GLY A 317 -17.04 -7.64 12.15
N LEU A 318 -16.58 -6.92 11.14
CA LEU A 318 -17.32 -5.80 10.52
C LEU A 318 -18.61 -6.26 9.85
N GLN A 319 -18.60 -7.42 9.16
CA GLN A 319 -19.82 -7.99 8.58
C GLN A 319 -20.87 -8.27 9.66
N ARG A 320 -20.46 -8.87 10.79
CA ARG A 320 -21.37 -9.13 11.92
C ARG A 320 -21.82 -7.85 12.61
N LEU A 321 -20.96 -6.83 12.67
CA LEU A 321 -21.32 -5.54 13.25
C LEU A 321 -22.40 -4.85 12.42
N ASP A 322 -22.39 -4.98 11.10
CA ASP A 322 -23.42 -4.43 10.22
C ASP A 322 -24.80 -5.02 10.57
N ASP A 323 -24.89 -6.36 10.66
CA ASP A 323 -26.11 -7.06 11.06
C ASP A 323 -26.57 -6.65 12.48
N ILE A 324 -25.64 -6.56 13.43
CA ILE A 324 -25.92 -6.17 14.81
C ILE A 324 -26.41 -4.72 14.88
N SER A 325 -25.81 -3.82 14.11
CA SER A 325 -26.19 -2.41 14.07
C SER A 325 -27.59 -2.23 13.47
N ALA A 326 -27.92 -2.98 12.41
CA ALA A 326 -29.26 -2.98 11.82
C ALA A 326 -30.33 -3.47 12.84
N ALA A 327 -30.05 -4.58 13.54
CA ALA A 327 -30.93 -5.09 14.58
C ALA A 327 -31.08 -4.12 15.76
N TRP A 328 -29.98 -3.52 16.21
CA TRP A 328 -29.98 -2.52 17.29
C TRP A 328 -30.84 -1.31 16.95
N LYS A 329 -30.77 -0.82 15.72
CA LYS A 329 -31.59 0.30 15.25
C LYS A 329 -33.07 0.01 15.38
N ILE A 330 -33.52 -1.14 14.87
CA ILE A 330 -34.91 -1.58 14.94
C ILE A 330 -35.39 -1.71 16.37
N CYS A 331 -34.61 -2.35 17.25
CA CYS A 331 -34.96 -2.50 18.66
C CYS A 331 -35.07 -1.16 19.38
N SER A 332 -34.16 -0.22 19.09
CA SER A 332 -34.16 1.11 19.70
C SER A 332 -35.39 1.93 19.26
N GLU A 333 -35.82 1.83 18.01
CA GLU A 333 -37.02 2.48 17.49
C GLU A 333 -38.30 1.93 18.17
N ILE A 334 -38.40 0.61 18.33
CA ILE A 334 -39.53 -0.04 19.00
C ILE A 334 -39.62 0.42 20.47
N LEU A 335 -38.50 0.42 21.19
CA LEU A 335 -38.46 0.86 22.59
C LEU A 335 -38.89 2.32 22.74
N ASN A 336 -38.45 3.22 21.87
CA ASN A 336 -38.80 4.61 21.87
C ASN A 336 -40.30 4.83 21.59
N HIS A 337 -40.89 4.07 20.67
CA HIS A 337 -42.34 4.11 20.39
C HIS A 337 -43.16 3.61 21.58
N THR A 338 -42.71 2.57 22.26
CA THR A 338 -43.42 2.01 23.43
C THR A 338 -43.40 2.98 24.62
N VAL A 339 -42.27 3.68 24.84
CA VAL A 339 -42.14 4.69 25.90
C VAL A 339 -42.97 5.93 25.61
N SER A 340 -43.06 6.35 24.34
CA SER A 340 -43.90 7.50 23.94
C SER A 340 -45.38 7.22 24.08
N SER A 341 -45.87 6.02 23.74
CA SER A 341 -47.28 5.64 23.87
C SER A 341 -47.72 5.49 25.33
N ASN A 342 -46.85 5.11 26.25
CA ASN A 342 -47.15 5.02 27.67
C ASN A 342 -47.18 6.40 28.37
N ARG A 343 -46.63 7.47 27.79
CA ARG A 343 -46.70 8.83 28.33
C ARG A 343 -47.97 9.57 27.93
N THR A 344 -48.77 9.08 27.00
CA THR A 344 -50.00 9.69 26.53
C THR A 344 -51.26 9.22 27.30
N TYR A 345 -51.13 8.29 28.26
CA TYR A 345 -52.22 7.76 29.08
C TYR A 345 -52.00 7.96 30.60
N GLY A 346 -51.23 8.99 30.97
CA GLY A 346 -51.05 9.39 32.37
C GLY A 346 -51.56 10.80 32.62
#